data_64f21206b66113984ff581d3a9dd9e0e
#
_entry.id   64f21206b66113984ff581d3a9dd9e0e
#
_cell.length_a   1.000
_cell.length_b   1.000
_cell.length_c   1.000
_cell.angle_alpha   90.00
_cell.angle_beta   90.00
_cell.angle_gamma   90.00
#
_symmetry.space_group_name_H-M   'P 1'
#
loop_
_entity.id
_entity.type
_entity.pdbx_description
1 polymer ?
#
loop_
_entity_poly.entity_id
_entity_poly.type
_entity_poly.pdbx_seq_one_letter_code
_entity_poly.pdbx_strand_id
1 'polypeptide(L)'
;MRVENFLRYSARRWGDKLALVTRDMSLSFTDLDALSDHLAADLQIRGLRPGDRTMIFMDNCWEAVVAIFAVLKAGGVFSPVNPSTKADKLAFMLRNCRARAVITQARLAGVLEQALAEETNVEVAIISGDPGSLLPGASRFSDGIAGLARPVGHVGIDMDLAMLIYTSGSTGRPKGVMMTHRNIEAAATSITAYLRNTADDVILNVLPIAFDYGLYQILMAIKVGATIVLEKSFAFPQAIFDIMRREKVTGFPLVPTMAALILNMRDMVPGSLPALRYITNTAAALPPEHIERLRALFPDVMIFSMYGLTECKRCTWLPPSQLDVRPGSVGIAIPNTQAYVVDNQGRKVAHGVVGELVIRGPHVMQGYWENEEATAKVLRRGPNPWERVLYTGDLFRADADGFLYFVGRKDDIIKTRGEKVAPKEVEAAIHACPGVAEVVVFGRQDPILGQAIHAVVVAYDPSLNEQMVIRHCQRNLEDFMVPRSVSFRTELPKTDTGKVSRRLAAEEFEHSMELAE
;
A
#
# COMPACT_ATOMS: atom_id res chain seq x y z
N MET A 1 11.36 18.26 8.43
CA MET A 1 12.69 17.66 8.14
C MET A 1 12.65 17.00 6.78
N ARG A 2 13.74 17.06 5.97
CA ARG A 2 13.80 16.33 4.70
C ARG A 2 14.10 14.84 4.94
N VAL A 3 13.57 13.97 4.07
CA VAL A 3 13.55 12.51 4.28
C VAL A 3 14.93 11.86 4.23
N GLU A 4 15.85 12.34 3.39
CA GLU A 4 17.24 11.85 3.36
C GLU A 4 17.97 12.03 4.70
N ASN A 5 17.51 12.97 5.52
CA ASN A 5 18.09 13.17 6.85
C ASN A 5 17.72 12.05 7.83
N PHE A 6 16.71 11.23 7.55
CA PHE A 6 16.47 10.02 8.33
C PHE A 6 17.73 9.13 8.33
N LEU A 7 18.27 8.90 7.13
CA LEU A 7 19.49 8.08 6.99
C LEU A 7 20.72 8.79 7.56
N ARG A 8 20.94 10.07 7.22
CA ARG A 8 22.09 10.82 7.72
C ARG A 8 22.17 10.90 9.24
N TYR A 9 21.04 11.10 9.92
CA TYR A 9 21.00 11.13 11.39
C TYR A 9 21.21 9.75 11.99
N SER A 10 20.63 8.72 11.40
CA SER A 10 20.83 7.35 11.86
C SER A 10 22.26 6.87 11.63
N ALA A 11 22.88 7.22 10.50
CA ALA A 11 24.29 6.92 10.24
C ALA A 11 25.23 7.59 11.25
N ARG A 12 24.96 8.83 11.63
CA ARG A 12 25.75 9.54 12.66
C ARG A 12 25.61 8.92 14.05
N ARG A 13 24.44 8.37 14.37
CA ARG A 13 24.12 7.86 15.71
C ARG A 13 24.42 6.38 15.88
N TRP A 14 24.22 5.58 14.84
CA TRP A 14 24.30 4.11 14.86
C TRP A 14 25.12 3.57 13.69
N GLY A 15 26.22 4.26 13.31
CA GLY A 15 26.96 4.03 12.07
C GLY A 15 27.25 2.57 11.74
N ASP A 16 27.83 1.82 12.69
CA ASP A 16 28.26 0.42 12.49
C ASP A 16 27.11 -0.59 12.61
N LYS A 17 25.93 -0.14 13.07
CA LYS A 17 24.77 -1.01 13.19
C LYS A 17 24.22 -1.35 11.82
N LEU A 18 23.72 -2.60 11.65
CA LEU A 18 23.03 -3.01 10.43
C LEU A 18 21.75 -2.18 10.24
N ALA A 19 21.67 -1.50 9.11
CA ALA A 19 20.49 -0.75 8.66
C ALA A 19 19.61 -1.62 7.77
N LEU A 20 20.24 -2.41 6.89
CA LEU A 20 19.57 -3.20 5.87
C LEU A 20 20.19 -4.58 5.75
N VAL A 21 19.35 -5.61 5.80
CA VAL A 21 19.72 -7.00 5.55
C VAL A 21 18.88 -7.52 4.40
N THR A 22 19.52 -8.00 3.35
CA THR A 22 18.90 -8.73 2.25
C THR A 22 19.55 -10.10 2.12
N ARG A 23 19.05 -10.93 1.22
CA ARG A 23 19.65 -12.25 0.97
C ARG A 23 21.12 -12.16 0.55
N ASP A 24 21.45 -11.14 -0.25
CA ASP A 24 22.75 -11.05 -0.96
C ASP A 24 23.66 -9.98 -0.34
N MET A 25 23.14 -9.11 0.53
CA MET A 25 23.86 -7.95 1.06
C MET A 25 23.39 -7.59 2.46
N SER A 26 24.34 -7.23 3.32
CA SER A 26 24.04 -6.58 4.60
C SER A 26 24.81 -5.25 4.65
N LEU A 27 24.13 -4.17 4.95
CA LEU A 27 24.68 -2.82 4.99
C LEU A 27 24.47 -2.21 6.37
N SER A 28 25.54 -1.65 6.93
CA SER A 28 25.44 -0.76 8.09
C SER A 28 24.79 0.58 7.71
N PHE A 29 24.43 1.39 8.70
CA PHE A 29 23.95 2.75 8.43
C PHE A 29 25.00 3.61 7.72
N THR A 30 26.28 3.45 8.07
CA THR A 30 27.39 4.12 7.40
C THR A 30 27.52 3.68 5.95
N ASP A 31 27.46 2.36 5.67
CA ASP A 31 27.56 1.85 4.31
C ASP A 31 26.40 2.37 3.43
N LEU A 32 25.16 2.28 3.95
CA LEU A 32 23.98 2.73 3.22
C LEU A 32 24.03 4.25 2.94
N ASP A 33 24.52 5.04 3.91
CA ASP A 33 24.67 6.49 3.74
C ASP A 33 25.75 6.80 2.69
N ALA A 34 26.91 6.14 2.74
CA ALA A 34 27.99 6.32 1.80
C ALA A 34 27.62 5.91 0.37
N LEU A 35 27.05 4.71 0.18
CA LEU A 35 26.62 4.23 -1.14
C LEU A 35 25.57 5.15 -1.77
N SER A 36 24.64 5.65 -0.96
CA SER A 36 23.63 6.60 -1.46
C SER A 36 24.21 8.00 -1.73
N ASP A 37 25.28 8.42 -1.04
CA ASP A 37 26.01 9.64 -1.39
C ASP A 37 26.74 9.50 -2.74
N HIS A 38 27.42 8.37 -2.97
CA HIS A 38 28.13 8.11 -4.22
C HIS A 38 27.16 8.10 -5.42
N LEU A 39 26.06 7.36 -5.32
CA LEU A 39 25.05 7.31 -6.38
C LEU A 39 24.38 8.67 -6.60
N ALA A 40 24.15 9.45 -5.53
CA ALA A 40 23.60 10.81 -5.65
C ALA A 40 24.54 11.73 -6.43
N ALA A 41 25.85 11.65 -6.16
CA ALA A 41 26.86 12.40 -6.91
C ALA A 41 26.90 11.99 -8.40
N ASP A 42 26.85 10.68 -8.69
CA ASP A 42 26.80 10.17 -10.06
C ASP A 42 25.56 10.68 -10.81
N LEU A 43 24.38 10.65 -10.17
CA LEU A 43 23.15 11.21 -10.73
C LEU A 43 23.28 12.71 -11.05
N GLN A 44 23.90 13.50 -10.15
CA GLN A 44 24.15 14.93 -10.37
C GLN A 44 25.13 15.17 -11.52
N ILE A 45 26.22 14.40 -11.59
CA ILE A 45 27.21 14.46 -12.69
C ILE A 45 26.53 14.16 -14.04
N ARG A 46 25.56 13.23 -14.07
CA ARG A 46 24.76 12.90 -15.26
C ARG A 46 23.65 13.91 -15.54
N GLY A 47 23.56 14.98 -14.77
CA GLY A 47 22.67 16.10 -15.01
C GLY A 47 21.31 16.04 -14.30
N LEU A 48 21.12 15.16 -13.31
CA LEU A 48 19.93 15.20 -12.46
C LEU A 48 19.93 16.52 -11.66
N ARG A 49 18.83 17.25 -11.74
CA ARG A 49 18.65 18.54 -11.05
C ARG A 49 17.63 18.42 -9.91
N PRO A 50 17.66 19.33 -8.95
CA PRO A 50 16.63 19.39 -7.92
C PRO A 50 15.23 19.45 -8.51
N GLY A 51 14.33 18.61 -7.98
CA GLY A 51 12.96 18.46 -8.46
C GLY A 51 12.78 17.53 -9.66
N ASP A 52 13.86 17.04 -10.30
CA ASP A 52 13.74 16.03 -11.34
C ASP A 52 13.21 14.70 -10.80
N ARG A 53 12.41 14.01 -11.61
CA ARG A 53 11.80 12.73 -11.24
C ARG A 53 12.67 11.58 -11.72
N THR A 54 12.91 10.65 -10.80
CA THR A 54 13.63 9.40 -11.07
C THR A 54 12.71 8.23 -10.78
N MET A 55 12.44 7.39 -11.78
CA MET A 55 11.72 6.14 -11.57
C MET A 55 12.65 5.05 -11.05
N ILE A 56 12.21 4.33 -10.02
CA ILE A 56 12.89 3.16 -9.44
C ILE A 56 12.04 1.94 -9.80
N PHE A 57 12.41 1.29 -10.92
CA PHE A 57 11.72 0.13 -11.46
C PHE A 57 12.48 -1.14 -11.09
N MET A 58 12.34 -1.58 -9.84
CA MET A 58 13.14 -2.64 -9.23
C MET A 58 12.28 -3.51 -8.30
N ASP A 59 12.75 -4.75 -8.06
CA ASP A 59 12.28 -5.58 -6.94
C ASP A 59 12.66 -4.97 -5.58
N ASN A 60 12.18 -5.60 -4.52
CA ASN A 60 12.75 -5.43 -3.20
C ASN A 60 14.21 -5.92 -3.21
N CYS A 61 15.16 -5.01 -3.20
CA CYS A 61 16.58 -5.28 -3.16
C CYS A 61 17.33 -4.12 -2.47
N TRP A 62 18.58 -4.33 -2.11
CA TRP A 62 19.39 -3.31 -1.43
C TRP A 62 19.65 -2.10 -2.33
N GLU A 63 19.83 -2.32 -3.63
CA GLU A 63 20.06 -1.25 -4.61
C GLU A 63 18.86 -0.29 -4.71
N ALA A 64 17.64 -0.80 -4.59
CA ALA A 64 16.44 0.04 -4.59
C ALA A 64 16.41 0.97 -3.37
N VAL A 65 16.86 0.49 -2.20
CA VAL A 65 16.94 1.32 -0.98
C VAL A 65 18.02 2.39 -1.14
N VAL A 66 19.21 2.02 -1.65
CA VAL A 66 20.28 2.97 -1.97
C VAL A 66 19.77 4.03 -2.97
N ALA A 67 19.06 3.61 -4.03
CA ALA A 67 18.54 4.50 -5.06
C ALA A 67 17.53 5.52 -4.50
N ILE A 68 16.61 5.10 -3.60
CA ILE A 68 15.65 6.01 -2.95
C ILE A 68 16.38 7.14 -2.23
N PHE A 69 17.36 6.81 -1.37
CA PHE A 69 18.10 7.83 -0.63
C PHE A 69 19.04 8.64 -1.52
N ALA A 70 19.64 8.04 -2.56
CA ALA A 70 20.46 8.75 -3.52
C ALA A 70 19.70 9.82 -4.29
N VAL A 71 18.51 9.50 -4.80
CA VAL A 71 17.64 10.46 -5.49
C VAL A 71 17.26 11.63 -4.57
N LEU A 72 16.89 11.33 -3.32
CA LEU A 72 16.56 12.37 -2.33
C LEU A 72 17.76 13.25 -1.99
N LYS A 73 18.96 12.66 -1.82
CA LYS A 73 20.22 13.39 -1.55
C LYS A 73 20.65 14.25 -2.73
N ALA A 74 20.36 13.82 -3.97
CA ALA A 74 20.58 14.62 -5.17
C ALA A 74 19.56 15.77 -5.32
N GLY A 75 18.54 15.84 -4.46
CA GLY A 75 17.47 16.82 -4.53
C GLY A 75 16.33 16.40 -5.46
N GLY A 76 16.35 15.18 -5.98
CA GLY A 76 15.35 14.64 -6.89
C GLY A 76 14.10 14.11 -6.18
N VAL A 77 13.13 13.72 -6.99
CA VAL A 77 11.86 13.12 -6.60
C VAL A 77 11.84 11.66 -7.03
N PHE A 78 11.78 10.73 -6.10
CA PHE A 78 11.72 9.31 -6.46
C PHE A 78 10.29 8.83 -6.73
N SER A 79 10.17 7.88 -7.66
CA SER A 79 8.90 7.22 -7.96
C SER A 79 9.12 5.71 -8.06
N PRO A 80 8.74 4.93 -7.02
CA PRO A 80 8.90 3.48 -7.07
C PRO A 80 7.82 2.87 -7.95
N VAL A 81 8.22 1.93 -8.80
CA VAL A 81 7.35 1.27 -9.78
C VAL A 81 7.35 -0.23 -9.52
N ASN A 82 6.16 -0.83 -9.54
CA ASN A 82 6.00 -2.27 -9.39
C ASN A 82 6.75 -3.02 -10.51
N PRO A 83 7.63 -3.97 -10.20
CA PRO A 83 8.39 -4.72 -11.20
C PRO A 83 7.52 -5.57 -12.16
N SER A 84 6.26 -5.80 -11.85
CA SER A 84 5.30 -6.47 -12.75
C SER A 84 4.65 -5.51 -13.78
N THR A 85 4.92 -4.21 -13.70
CA THR A 85 4.38 -3.19 -14.61
C THR A 85 4.82 -3.47 -16.05
N LYS A 86 3.85 -3.43 -16.99
CA LYS A 86 4.09 -3.66 -18.41
C LYS A 86 4.59 -2.38 -19.11
N ALA A 87 5.19 -2.56 -20.27
CA ALA A 87 5.86 -1.50 -21.02
C ALA A 87 4.97 -0.27 -21.27
N ASP A 88 3.73 -0.45 -21.75
CA ASP A 88 2.80 0.65 -22.07
C ASP A 88 2.48 1.50 -20.82
N LYS A 89 2.23 0.82 -19.69
CA LYS A 89 1.95 1.50 -18.43
C LYS A 89 3.19 2.21 -17.88
N LEU A 90 4.37 1.60 -18.02
CA LEU A 90 5.65 2.21 -17.66
C LEU A 90 5.93 3.44 -18.53
N ALA A 91 5.77 3.34 -19.85
CA ALA A 91 5.92 4.44 -20.79
C ALA A 91 4.99 5.62 -20.45
N PHE A 92 3.71 5.31 -20.15
CA PHE A 92 2.77 6.34 -19.68
C PHE A 92 3.29 7.05 -18.43
N MET A 93 3.77 6.31 -17.42
CA MET A 93 4.24 6.90 -16.16
C MET A 93 5.49 7.74 -16.37
N LEU A 94 6.45 7.27 -17.19
CA LEU A 94 7.67 8.00 -17.55
C LEU A 94 7.34 9.35 -18.20
N ARG A 95 6.42 9.36 -19.17
CA ARG A 95 5.96 10.59 -19.83
C ARG A 95 5.18 11.49 -18.89
N ASN A 96 4.22 10.93 -18.17
CA ASN A 96 3.33 11.70 -17.28
C ASN A 96 4.12 12.50 -16.24
N CYS A 97 5.09 11.88 -15.55
CA CYS A 97 5.90 12.63 -14.60
C CYS A 97 7.14 13.28 -15.24
N ARG A 98 7.35 13.16 -16.55
CA ARG A 98 8.55 13.65 -17.24
C ARG A 98 9.81 13.16 -16.51
N ALA A 99 9.88 11.84 -16.29
CA ALA A 99 11.02 11.24 -15.63
C ALA A 99 12.31 11.53 -16.40
N ARG A 100 13.30 12.14 -15.70
CA ARG A 100 14.63 12.39 -16.27
C ARG A 100 15.55 11.20 -16.15
N ALA A 101 15.38 10.41 -15.09
CA ALA A 101 16.19 9.23 -14.85
C ALA A 101 15.33 8.00 -14.54
N VAL A 102 15.86 6.83 -14.83
CA VAL A 102 15.31 5.54 -14.42
C VAL A 102 16.42 4.66 -13.88
N ILE A 103 16.16 4.01 -12.74
CA ILE A 103 17.04 3.03 -12.13
C ILE A 103 16.31 1.70 -12.13
N THR A 104 16.92 0.65 -12.70
CA THR A 104 16.28 -0.65 -12.86
C THR A 104 17.25 -1.81 -12.68
N GLN A 105 16.77 -3.03 -12.86
CA GLN A 105 17.53 -4.27 -12.82
C GLN A 105 17.63 -4.89 -14.22
N ALA A 106 18.71 -5.62 -14.48
CA ALA A 106 18.98 -6.27 -15.77
C ALA A 106 17.80 -7.13 -16.27
N ARG A 107 17.13 -7.88 -15.38
CA ARG A 107 15.96 -8.70 -15.75
C ARG A 107 14.75 -7.91 -16.23
N LEU A 108 14.66 -6.60 -15.91
CA LEU A 108 13.58 -5.69 -16.31
C LEU A 108 13.98 -4.80 -17.49
N ALA A 109 15.23 -4.91 -17.98
CA ALA A 109 15.77 -4.10 -19.04
C ALA A 109 14.94 -4.16 -20.32
N GLY A 110 14.45 -5.36 -20.70
CA GLY A 110 13.63 -5.51 -21.91
C GLY A 110 12.26 -4.81 -21.83
N VAL A 111 11.64 -4.75 -20.63
CA VAL A 111 10.41 -3.98 -20.42
C VAL A 111 10.69 -2.49 -20.49
N LEU A 112 11.81 -2.05 -19.91
CA LEU A 112 12.23 -0.65 -19.98
C LEU A 112 12.58 -0.24 -21.40
N GLU A 113 13.30 -1.07 -22.18
CA GLU A 113 13.62 -0.81 -23.57
C GLU A 113 12.35 -0.57 -24.41
N GLN A 114 11.35 -1.44 -24.27
CA GLN A 114 10.06 -1.27 -24.93
C GLN A 114 9.36 0.03 -24.50
N ALA A 115 9.41 0.38 -23.22
CA ALA A 115 8.81 1.61 -22.72
C ALA A 115 9.53 2.87 -23.23
N LEU A 116 10.84 2.82 -23.42
CA LEU A 116 11.66 3.91 -23.96
C LEU A 116 11.59 4.03 -25.47
N ALA A 117 11.06 3.05 -26.20
CA ALA A 117 10.78 3.15 -27.63
C ALA A 117 9.72 4.23 -27.96
N GLU A 118 8.87 4.58 -26.98
CA GLU A 118 8.01 5.74 -27.02
C GLU A 118 8.79 7.01 -26.63
N GLU A 119 8.34 8.17 -27.11
CA GLU A 119 8.96 9.45 -26.75
C GLU A 119 8.87 9.70 -25.25
N THR A 120 10.00 9.78 -24.56
CA THR A 120 10.12 10.02 -23.11
C THR A 120 11.16 11.10 -22.84
N ASN A 121 11.19 11.62 -21.61
CA ASN A 121 12.18 12.59 -21.16
C ASN A 121 13.39 11.94 -20.46
N VAL A 122 13.53 10.62 -20.54
CA VAL A 122 14.58 9.89 -19.85
C VAL A 122 15.92 10.13 -20.54
N GLU A 123 16.85 10.74 -19.82
CA GLU A 123 18.22 11.01 -20.28
C GLU A 123 19.23 10.09 -19.58
N VAL A 124 18.89 9.57 -18.41
CA VAL A 124 19.75 8.75 -17.56
C VAL A 124 19.09 7.41 -17.27
N ALA A 125 19.71 6.32 -17.69
CA ALA A 125 19.32 4.96 -17.32
C ALA A 125 20.46 4.29 -16.54
N ILE A 126 20.17 3.77 -15.35
CA ILE A 126 21.13 3.05 -14.51
C ILE A 126 20.58 1.65 -14.24
N ILE A 127 21.43 0.63 -14.44
CA ILE A 127 21.02 -0.77 -14.37
C ILE A 127 21.88 -1.54 -13.35
N SER A 128 21.21 -2.17 -12.40
CA SER A 128 21.82 -3.17 -11.50
C SER A 128 21.88 -4.52 -12.21
N GLY A 129 23.05 -5.14 -12.17
CA GLY A 129 23.39 -6.35 -12.92
C GLY A 129 23.95 -6.05 -14.32
N ASP A 130 24.05 -7.07 -15.16
CA ASP A 130 24.55 -6.93 -16.52
C ASP A 130 23.36 -6.79 -17.49
N PRO A 131 23.16 -5.61 -18.10
CA PRO A 131 22.07 -5.39 -19.03
C PRO A 131 22.28 -6.06 -20.41
N GLY A 132 23.47 -6.61 -20.66
CA GLY A 132 23.84 -7.09 -21.99
C GLY A 132 23.83 -5.96 -23.04
N SER A 133 23.25 -6.25 -24.21
CA SER A 133 23.08 -5.27 -25.31
C SER A 133 21.73 -4.54 -25.30
N LEU A 134 20.87 -4.82 -24.31
CA LEU A 134 19.46 -4.40 -24.33
C LEU A 134 19.20 -2.90 -24.17
N LEU A 135 20.15 -2.14 -23.58
CA LEU A 135 19.97 -0.69 -23.38
C LEU A 135 21.27 0.05 -23.69
N PRO A 136 21.53 0.35 -24.97
CA PRO A 136 22.69 1.15 -25.35
C PRO A 136 22.71 2.51 -24.61
N GLY A 137 23.86 2.85 -24.02
CA GLY A 137 24.03 4.10 -23.26
C GLY A 137 23.60 4.05 -21.80
N ALA A 138 23.02 2.95 -21.33
CA ALA A 138 22.77 2.76 -19.90
C ALA A 138 24.08 2.54 -19.12
N SER A 139 24.09 3.06 -17.89
CA SER A 139 25.23 2.93 -16.98
C SER A 139 24.98 1.79 -16.00
N ARG A 140 26.06 1.19 -15.48
CA ARG A 140 25.95 0.17 -14.45
C ARG A 140 25.78 0.82 -13.09
N PHE A 141 24.90 0.26 -12.29
CA PHE A 141 24.70 0.69 -10.89
C PHE A 141 26.00 0.61 -10.07
N SER A 142 26.78 -0.46 -10.29
CA SER A 142 28.09 -0.66 -9.66
C SER A 142 29.05 0.50 -9.87
N ASP A 143 29.05 1.10 -11.07
CA ASP A 143 29.94 2.21 -11.41
C ASP A 143 29.52 3.48 -10.65
N GLY A 144 28.21 3.72 -10.52
CA GLY A 144 27.66 4.86 -9.79
C GLY A 144 27.96 4.83 -8.29
N ILE A 145 28.05 3.64 -7.70
CA ILE A 145 28.36 3.48 -6.26
C ILE A 145 29.86 3.31 -5.98
N ALA A 146 30.68 2.99 -6.98
CA ALA A 146 32.14 2.82 -6.82
C ALA A 146 32.89 4.15 -6.67
N GLY A 147 32.27 5.27 -7.03
CA GLY A 147 32.84 6.61 -6.88
C GLY A 147 33.06 6.99 -5.41
N LEU A 148 33.96 7.94 -5.20
CA LEU A 148 34.21 8.56 -3.88
C LEU A 148 33.62 9.97 -3.79
N ALA A 149 32.99 10.44 -4.87
CA ALA A 149 32.36 11.75 -4.91
C ALA A 149 31.17 11.85 -3.94
N ARG A 150 31.00 13.01 -3.34
CA ARG A 150 29.82 13.34 -2.53
C ARG A 150 28.89 14.26 -3.30
N PRO A 151 27.58 14.17 -3.09
CA PRO A 151 26.64 15.05 -3.77
C PRO A 151 26.90 16.50 -3.38
N VAL A 152 26.73 17.40 -4.36
CA VAL A 152 26.70 18.84 -4.06
C VAL A 152 25.46 19.12 -3.21
N GLY A 153 25.68 19.79 -2.09
CA GLY A 153 24.61 20.14 -1.18
C GLY A 153 23.50 20.94 -1.89
N HIS A 154 22.26 20.50 -1.68
CA HIS A 154 21.08 21.17 -2.20
C HIS A 154 20.38 21.92 -1.06
N VAL A 155 20.08 23.20 -1.29
CA VAL A 155 19.26 23.99 -0.37
C VAL A 155 17.80 23.71 -0.71
N GLY A 156 17.20 22.77 0.02
CA GLY A 156 15.80 22.42 -0.12
C GLY A 156 15.08 22.51 1.22
N ILE A 157 13.77 22.59 1.18
CA ILE A 157 12.90 22.66 2.35
C ILE A 157 12.00 21.41 2.44
N ASP A 158 11.30 21.24 3.54
CA ASP A 158 10.42 20.08 3.74
C ASP A 158 9.12 20.13 2.94
N MET A 159 8.82 21.28 2.34
CA MET A 159 7.70 21.45 1.42
C MET A 159 8.02 21.01 -0.02
N ASP A 160 9.29 20.77 -0.34
CA ASP A 160 9.67 20.24 -1.65
C ASP A 160 9.08 18.85 -1.87
N LEU A 161 8.76 18.55 -3.13
CA LEU A 161 8.28 17.23 -3.51
C LEU A 161 9.41 16.21 -3.30
N ALA A 162 9.08 15.11 -2.65
CA ALA A 162 10.03 14.02 -2.38
C ALA A 162 9.69 12.75 -3.16
N MET A 163 8.40 12.51 -3.39
CA MET A 163 7.93 11.24 -3.93
C MET A 163 6.68 11.41 -4.79
N LEU A 164 6.61 10.61 -5.87
CA LEU A 164 5.40 10.32 -6.62
C LEU A 164 5.08 8.83 -6.52
N ILE A 165 3.91 8.47 -6.01
CA ILE A 165 3.42 7.09 -6.05
C ILE A 165 2.23 6.98 -6.99
N TYR A 166 2.34 6.09 -7.99
CA TYR A 166 1.26 5.87 -8.93
C TYR A 166 0.25 4.85 -8.40
N THR A 167 -1.02 5.24 -8.41
CA THR A 167 -2.15 4.36 -8.05
C THR A 167 -2.99 4.05 -9.27
N SER A 168 -3.59 2.85 -9.30
CA SER A 168 -4.58 2.51 -10.32
C SER A 168 -5.83 3.38 -10.12
N GLY A 169 -6.06 4.34 -11.00
CA GLY A 169 -7.27 5.16 -10.97
C GLY A 169 -8.50 4.38 -11.42
N SER A 170 -9.68 4.76 -10.94
CA SER A 170 -10.98 4.23 -11.40
C SER A 170 -11.22 4.44 -12.91
N THR A 171 -10.50 5.38 -13.53
CA THR A 171 -10.55 5.69 -14.97
C THR A 171 -9.59 4.86 -15.83
N GLY A 172 -8.90 3.85 -15.26
CA GLY A 172 -7.96 2.98 -15.96
C GLY A 172 -6.53 3.53 -16.11
N ARG A 173 -6.32 4.85 -16.08
CA ARG A 173 -4.97 5.44 -16.13
C ARG A 173 -4.42 5.70 -14.74
N PRO A 174 -3.14 5.39 -14.45
CA PRO A 174 -2.52 5.64 -13.17
C PRO A 174 -2.49 7.14 -12.82
N LYS A 175 -2.66 7.46 -11.54
CA LYS A 175 -2.55 8.83 -11.01
C LYS A 175 -1.34 8.91 -10.09
N GLY A 176 -0.46 9.89 -10.30
CA GLY A 176 0.71 10.13 -9.46
C GLY A 176 0.35 10.92 -8.20
N VAL A 177 0.38 10.30 -7.05
CA VAL A 177 0.13 10.94 -5.74
C VAL A 177 1.37 11.72 -5.33
N MET A 178 1.26 13.03 -5.13
CA MET A 178 2.35 13.93 -4.77
C MET A 178 2.57 13.97 -3.26
N MET A 179 3.77 13.59 -2.80
CA MET A 179 4.17 13.64 -1.39
C MET A 179 5.41 14.51 -1.20
N THR A 180 5.30 15.54 -0.37
CA THR A 180 6.44 16.34 0.08
C THR A 180 7.23 15.62 1.16
N HIS A 181 8.47 16.05 1.41
CA HIS A 181 9.25 15.58 2.55
C HIS A 181 8.47 15.71 3.87
N ARG A 182 7.73 16.81 4.05
CA ARG A 182 6.88 17.07 5.23
C ARG A 182 5.77 16.03 5.37
N ASN A 183 5.10 15.66 4.28
CA ASN A 183 4.05 14.64 4.33
C ASN A 183 4.60 13.29 4.79
N ILE A 184 5.76 12.89 4.25
CA ILE A 184 6.43 11.63 4.57
C ILE A 184 6.92 11.63 6.03
N GLU A 185 7.56 12.71 6.45
CA GLU A 185 8.07 12.87 7.81
C GLU A 185 6.95 12.83 8.84
N ALA A 186 5.83 13.54 8.60
CA ALA A 186 4.68 13.55 9.48
C ALA A 186 4.05 12.15 9.61
N ALA A 187 3.86 11.44 8.50
CA ALA A 187 3.35 10.07 8.51
C ALA A 187 4.29 9.13 9.29
N ALA A 188 5.58 9.14 8.96
CA ALA A 188 6.57 8.27 9.62
C ALA A 188 6.65 8.53 11.13
N THR A 189 6.62 9.81 11.55
CA THR A 189 6.60 10.18 12.97
C THR A 189 5.38 9.66 13.70
N SER A 190 4.19 9.87 13.12
CA SER A 190 2.93 9.43 13.73
C SER A 190 2.87 7.90 13.83
N ILE A 191 3.32 7.18 12.79
CA ILE A 191 3.25 5.71 12.76
C ILE A 191 4.24 5.11 13.74
N THR A 192 5.49 5.56 13.75
CA THR A 192 6.50 5.05 14.68
C THR A 192 6.15 5.32 16.14
N ALA A 193 5.41 6.40 16.42
CA ALA A 193 4.95 6.73 17.76
C ALA A 193 3.95 5.71 18.31
N TYR A 194 2.86 5.37 17.58
CA TYR A 194 1.88 4.40 18.09
C TYR A 194 2.36 2.94 18.01
N LEU A 195 3.23 2.59 17.07
CA LEU A 195 3.88 1.28 17.01
C LEU A 195 4.99 1.15 18.07
N ARG A 196 5.39 2.25 18.69
CA ARG A 196 6.50 2.33 19.64
C ARG A 196 7.78 1.77 19.06
N ASN A 197 8.09 2.14 17.81
CA ASN A 197 9.30 1.68 17.18
C ASN A 197 10.54 2.34 17.79
N THR A 198 11.59 1.54 17.96
CA THR A 198 12.87 1.93 18.52
C THR A 198 14.03 1.48 17.63
N ALA A 199 15.23 1.90 17.97
CA ALA A 199 16.43 1.43 17.29
C ALA A 199 16.67 -0.08 17.47
N ASP A 200 16.13 -0.71 18.51
CA ASP A 200 16.29 -2.14 18.77
C ASP A 200 15.36 -3.01 17.92
N ASP A 201 14.44 -2.42 17.20
CA ASP A 201 13.55 -3.19 16.32
C ASP A 201 14.31 -3.75 15.11
N VAL A 202 13.88 -4.96 14.71
CA VAL A 202 14.21 -5.61 13.45
C VAL A 202 12.91 -5.84 12.69
N ILE A 203 12.71 -5.14 11.59
CA ILE A 203 11.46 -5.14 10.84
C ILE A 203 11.63 -5.96 9.57
N LEU A 204 10.86 -7.04 9.41
CA LEU A 204 10.82 -7.78 8.16
C LEU A 204 9.89 -7.08 7.18
N ASN A 205 10.34 -6.85 5.94
CA ASN A 205 9.49 -6.39 4.85
C ASN A 205 9.54 -7.33 3.65
N VAL A 206 8.43 -7.96 3.35
CA VAL A 206 8.19 -8.79 2.15
C VAL A 206 7.22 -8.12 1.17
N LEU A 207 6.70 -6.93 1.55
CA LEU A 207 5.75 -6.17 0.76
C LEU A 207 6.50 -5.34 -0.29
N PRO A 208 5.99 -5.22 -1.53
CA PRO A 208 6.67 -4.45 -2.56
C PRO A 208 6.88 -2.98 -2.15
N ILE A 209 8.09 -2.48 -2.36
CA ILE A 209 8.42 -1.06 -2.10
C ILE A 209 7.70 -0.09 -3.05
N ALA A 210 7.14 -0.58 -4.15
CA ALA A 210 6.28 0.19 -5.04
C ALA A 210 4.94 0.56 -4.39
N PHE A 211 4.58 -0.07 -3.28
CA PHE A 211 3.42 0.28 -2.46
C PHE A 211 3.86 1.00 -1.20
N ASP A 212 3.09 1.99 -0.84
CA ASP A 212 3.35 2.81 0.33
C ASP A 212 3.50 1.98 1.62
N TYR A 213 2.76 0.87 1.76
CA TYR A 213 2.85 0.03 2.95
C TYR A 213 4.22 -0.64 3.10
N GLY A 214 4.79 -1.18 2.02
CA GLY A 214 6.15 -1.74 2.00
C GLY A 214 7.23 -0.65 2.11
N LEU A 215 7.09 0.43 1.35
CA LEU A 215 8.03 1.55 1.35
C LEU A 215 8.21 2.16 2.74
N TYR A 216 7.09 2.38 3.45
CA TYR A 216 7.16 3.00 4.77
C TYR A 216 7.79 2.12 5.85
N GLN A 217 7.86 0.79 5.67
CA GLN A 217 8.66 -0.05 6.58
C GLN A 217 10.13 0.37 6.55
N ILE A 218 10.67 0.62 5.34
CA ILE A 218 12.04 1.08 5.14
C ILE A 218 12.23 2.47 5.74
N LEU A 219 11.38 3.43 5.37
CA LEU A 219 11.50 4.82 5.81
C LEU A 219 11.40 4.95 7.34
N MET A 220 10.49 4.20 7.97
CA MET A 220 10.32 4.19 9.42
C MET A 220 11.50 3.53 10.13
N ALA A 221 11.96 2.36 9.65
CA ALA A 221 13.12 1.68 10.23
C ALA A 221 14.35 2.58 10.20
N ILE A 222 14.66 3.16 9.04
CA ILE A 222 15.80 4.06 8.88
C ILE A 222 15.64 5.31 9.78
N LYS A 223 14.44 5.88 9.90
CA LYS A 223 14.19 7.06 10.74
C LYS A 223 14.50 6.83 12.22
N VAL A 224 14.17 5.66 12.76
CA VAL A 224 14.34 5.34 14.19
C VAL A 224 15.66 4.62 14.50
N GLY A 225 16.46 4.28 13.48
CA GLY A 225 17.70 3.52 13.64
C GLY A 225 17.46 2.01 13.79
N ALA A 226 16.31 1.48 13.40
CA ALA A 226 15.99 0.07 13.39
C ALA A 226 16.61 -0.65 12.18
N THR A 227 16.76 -1.96 12.27
CA THR A 227 17.20 -2.80 11.16
C THR A 227 16.01 -3.20 10.29
N ILE A 228 16.13 -3.09 8.97
CA ILE A 228 15.18 -3.62 8.01
C ILE A 228 15.72 -4.91 7.39
N VAL A 229 14.96 -6.00 7.48
CA VAL A 229 15.19 -7.23 6.75
C VAL A 229 14.28 -7.20 5.53
N LEU A 230 14.86 -7.12 4.34
CA LEU A 230 14.12 -6.91 3.10
C LEU A 230 14.16 -8.17 2.24
N GLU A 231 13.00 -8.75 2.01
CA GLU A 231 12.80 -9.93 1.17
C GLU A 231 11.94 -9.61 -0.05
N LYS A 232 12.11 -10.38 -1.12
CA LYS A 232 11.43 -10.13 -2.40
C LYS A 232 9.91 -10.33 -2.31
N SER A 233 9.47 -11.35 -1.57
CA SER A 233 8.06 -11.72 -1.49
C SER A 233 7.78 -12.72 -0.36
N PHE A 234 6.51 -12.98 -0.11
CA PHE A 234 6.04 -14.01 0.83
C PHE A 234 5.70 -15.35 0.14
N ALA A 235 6.24 -15.61 -1.05
CA ALA A 235 5.89 -16.80 -1.84
C ALA A 235 6.29 -18.13 -1.16
N PHE A 236 7.32 -18.10 -0.32
CA PHE A 236 7.81 -19.26 0.42
C PHE A 236 7.76 -19.00 1.93
N PRO A 237 6.58 -19.14 2.57
CA PRO A 237 6.39 -18.76 3.97
C PRO A 237 7.37 -19.40 4.94
N GLN A 238 7.70 -20.69 4.77
CA GLN A 238 8.62 -21.40 5.65
C GLN A 238 10.02 -20.73 5.67
N ALA A 239 10.56 -20.39 4.49
CA ALA A 239 11.85 -19.72 4.39
C ALA A 239 11.82 -18.33 5.08
N ILE A 240 10.69 -17.62 4.97
CA ILE A 240 10.50 -16.35 5.66
C ILE A 240 10.50 -16.52 7.17
N PHE A 241 9.84 -17.56 7.70
CA PHE A 241 9.87 -17.84 9.14
C PHE A 241 11.26 -18.23 9.65
N ASP A 242 12.06 -18.94 8.83
CA ASP A 242 13.46 -19.24 9.15
C ASP A 242 14.30 -17.95 9.23
N ILE A 243 14.09 -17.01 8.30
CA ILE A 243 14.71 -15.68 8.34
C ILE A 243 14.25 -14.92 9.61
N MET A 244 12.96 -14.91 9.93
CA MET A 244 12.43 -14.25 11.13
C MET A 244 13.08 -14.74 12.42
N ARG A 245 13.33 -16.05 12.53
CA ARG A 245 14.03 -16.64 13.69
C ARG A 245 15.51 -16.23 13.71
N ARG A 246 16.21 -16.36 12.57
CA ARG A 246 17.63 -16.05 12.45
C ARG A 246 17.93 -14.59 12.77
N GLU A 247 17.16 -13.68 12.18
CA GLU A 247 17.33 -12.23 12.33
C GLU A 247 16.63 -11.67 13.57
N LYS A 248 15.95 -12.50 14.37
CA LYS A 248 15.19 -12.09 15.56
C LYS A 248 14.21 -10.94 15.28
N VAL A 249 13.41 -11.10 14.23
CA VAL A 249 12.46 -10.09 13.77
C VAL A 249 11.48 -9.73 14.88
N THR A 250 11.32 -8.42 15.12
CA THR A 250 10.42 -7.86 16.14
C THR A 250 9.13 -7.30 15.56
N GLY A 251 9.12 -6.90 14.29
CA GLY A 251 7.98 -6.30 13.59
C GLY A 251 7.69 -6.95 12.26
N PHE A 252 6.42 -7.34 12.04
CA PHE A 252 6.00 -8.03 10.82
C PHE A 252 4.75 -7.38 10.20
N PRO A 253 4.89 -6.58 9.13
CA PRO A 253 3.78 -6.09 8.34
C PRO A 253 3.24 -7.21 7.45
N LEU A 254 1.93 -7.41 7.47
CA LEU A 254 1.26 -8.39 6.62
C LEU A 254 -0.01 -7.83 6.00
N VAL A 255 -0.52 -8.53 5.01
CA VAL A 255 -1.82 -8.34 4.40
C VAL A 255 -2.68 -9.59 4.59
N PRO A 256 -4.03 -9.53 4.45
CA PRO A 256 -4.91 -10.67 4.74
C PRO A 256 -4.56 -11.95 3.99
N THR A 257 -4.09 -11.86 2.75
CA THR A 257 -3.65 -13.03 1.98
C THR A 257 -2.44 -13.72 2.62
N MET A 258 -1.50 -12.97 3.18
CA MET A 258 -0.37 -13.53 3.92
C MET A 258 -0.84 -14.18 5.23
N ALA A 259 -1.76 -13.55 5.94
CA ALA A 259 -2.37 -14.13 7.15
C ALA A 259 -3.02 -15.49 6.83
N ALA A 260 -3.80 -15.60 5.76
CA ALA A 260 -4.40 -16.84 5.32
C ALA A 260 -3.36 -17.92 5.00
N LEU A 261 -2.26 -17.57 4.31
CA LEU A 261 -1.16 -18.51 4.04
C LEU A 261 -0.50 -19.00 5.33
N ILE A 262 -0.23 -18.13 6.29
CA ILE A 262 0.35 -18.48 7.60
C ILE A 262 -0.57 -19.46 8.34
N LEU A 263 -1.86 -19.16 8.40
CA LEU A 263 -2.86 -19.97 9.11
C LEU A 263 -3.10 -21.35 8.47
N ASN A 264 -2.71 -21.54 7.22
CA ASN A 264 -2.78 -22.83 6.51
C ASN A 264 -1.49 -23.65 6.59
N MET A 265 -0.42 -23.11 7.22
CA MET A 265 0.81 -23.87 7.45
C MET A 265 0.60 -24.93 8.52
N ARG A 266 0.96 -26.20 8.21
CA ARG A 266 0.72 -27.35 9.12
C ARG A 266 1.69 -27.43 10.28
N ASP A 267 2.91 -26.90 10.11
CA ASP A 267 4.02 -27.11 11.04
C ASP A 267 4.34 -25.87 11.89
N MET A 268 3.38 -24.94 12.02
CA MET A 268 3.56 -23.77 12.84
C MET A 268 3.38 -24.09 14.33
N VAL A 269 4.45 -23.92 15.07
CA VAL A 269 4.43 -24.11 16.53
C VAL A 269 4.11 -22.78 17.20
N PRO A 270 3.11 -22.72 18.11
CA PRO A 270 2.83 -21.53 18.90
C PRO A 270 4.08 -21.02 19.65
N GLY A 271 4.29 -19.71 19.64
CA GLY A 271 5.46 -19.09 20.29
C GLY A 271 6.81 -19.31 19.59
N SER A 272 6.83 -19.85 18.35
CA SER A 272 8.07 -20.13 17.60
C SER A 272 8.87 -18.90 17.19
N LEU A 273 8.35 -17.69 17.39
CA LEU A 273 8.99 -16.40 17.11
C LEU A 273 9.06 -15.53 18.38
N PRO A 274 9.91 -15.88 19.35
CA PRO A 274 9.93 -15.23 20.68
C PRO A 274 10.36 -13.75 20.63
N ALA A 275 11.03 -13.31 19.57
CA ALA A 275 11.43 -11.92 19.38
C ALA A 275 10.31 -11.06 18.77
N LEU A 276 9.28 -11.67 18.15
CA LEU A 276 8.23 -10.95 17.48
C LEU A 276 7.35 -10.18 18.49
N ARG A 277 7.37 -8.86 18.39
CA ARG A 277 6.69 -7.94 19.31
C ARG A 277 5.34 -7.50 18.76
N TYR A 278 5.26 -7.27 17.45
CA TYR A 278 4.02 -6.82 16.82
C TYR A 278 3.85 -7.31 15.38
N ILE A 279 2.58 -7.44 15.01
CA ILE A 279 2.12 -7.61 13.63
C ILE A 279 1.27 -6.40 13.26
N THR A 280 1.45 -5.88 12.06
CA THR A 280 0.59 -4.83 11.53
C THR A 280 -0.19 -5.32 10.32
N ASN A 281 -1.44 -4.89 10.19
CA ASN A 281 -2.28 -5.17 9.02
C ASN A 281 -2.93 -3.89 8.50
N THR A 282 -2.93 -3.74 7.19
CA THR A 282 -3.69 -2.73 6.46
C THR A 282 -4.05 -3.25 5.06
N ALA A 283 -4.55 -2.39 4.18
CA ALA A 283 -5.01 -2.69 2.83
C ALA A 283 -6.40 -3.35 2.76
N ALA A 284 -6.72 -4.29 3.66
CA ALA A 284 -8.05 -4.83 3.88
C ALA A 284 -8.18 -5.30 5.34
N ALA A 285 -9.41 -5.36 5.85
CA ALA A 285 -9.66 -5.85 7.21
C ALA A 285 -9.27 -7.33 7.33
N LEU A 286 -8.65 -7.70 8.46
CA LEU A 286 -8.49 -9.10 8.83
C LEU A 286 -9.83 -9.65 9.35
N PRO A 287 -10.27 -10.83 8.90
CA PRO A 287 -11.39 -11.50 9.52
C PRO A 287 -11.15 -11.75 11.02
N PRO A 288 -12.18 -11.64 11.89
CA PRO A 288 -12.03 -11.90 13.33
C PRO A 288 -11.43 -13.28 13.63
N GLU A 289 -11.86 -14.32 12.92
CA GLU A 289 -11.29 -15.67 13.04
C GLU A 289 -9.78 -15.70 12.75
N HIS A 290 -9.30 -14.95 11.75
CA HIS A 290 -7.87 -14.87 11.47
C HIS A 290 -7.11 -14.18 12.61
N ILE A 291 -7.70 -13.17 13.24
CA ILE A 291 -7.10 -12.49 14.40
C ILE A 291 -6.95 -13.46 15.57
N GLU A 292 -7.99 -14.23 15.89
CA GLU A 292 -7.98 -15.23 16.97
C GLU A 292 -6.91 -16.30 16.71
N ARG A 293 -6.86 -16.84 15.50
CA ARG A 293 -5.88 -17.87 15.13
C ARG A 293 -4.45 -17.34 15.12
N LEU A 294 -4.22 -16.10 14.66
CA LEU A 294 -2.90 -15.45 14.74
C LEU A 294 -2.46 -15.25 16.18
N ARG A 295 -3.37 -14.89 17.09
CA ARG A 295 -3.08 -14.79 18.52
C ARG A 295 -2.75 -16.14 19.16
N ALA A 296 -3.42 -17.21 18.74
CA ALA A 296 -3.08 -18.55 19.20
C ALA A 296 -1.67 -18.98 18.76
N LEU A 297 -1.25 -18.58 17.55
CA LEU A 297 0.11 -18.83 17.05
C LEU A 297 1.16 -17.92 17.71
N PHE A 298 0.80 -16.67 17.99
CA PHE A 298 1.70 -15.64 18.51
C PHE A 298 1.09 -14.97 19.75
N PRO A 299 1.05 -15.67 20.91
CA PRO A 299 0.27 -15.24 22.07
C PRO A 299 0.70 -13.91 22.67
N ASP A 300 2.01 -13.56 22.59
CA ASP A 300 2.56 -12.34 23.17
C ASP A 300 2.65 -11.17 22.17
N VAL A 301 2.14 -11.35 20.96
CA VAL A 301 2.29 -10.41 19.86
C VAL A 301 1.12 -9.43 19.79
N MET A 302 1.43 -8.14 19.76
CA MET A 302 0.43 -7.09 19.52
C MET A 302 0.01 -7.08 18.05
N ILE A 303 -1.29 -7.19 17.79
CA ILE A 303 -1.83 -7.05 16.41
C ILE A 303 -2.44 -5.66 16.27
N PHE A 304 -1.93 -4.89 15.29
CA PHE A 304 -2.42 -3.56 14.93
C PHE A 304 -3.25 -3.65 13.65
N SER A 305 -4.56 -3.44 13.76
CA SER A 305 -5.44 -3.22 12.60
C SER A 305 -5.43 -1.74 12.24
N MET A 306 -5.19 -1.43 10.97
CA MET A 306 -5.02 -0.05 10.51
C MET A 306 -5.80 0.16 9.22
N TYR A 307 -6.16 1.43 8.96
CA TYR A 307 -6.73 1.85 7.68
C TYR A 307 -5.93 3.03 7.12
N GLY A 308 -5.82 3.07 5.79
CA GLY A 308 -5.17 4.15 5.07
C GLY A 308 -5.34 4.04 3.56
N LEU A 309 -4.93 5.10 2.90
CA LEU A 309 -4.94 5.26 1.45
C LEU A 309 -3.57 5.77 1.01
N THR A 310 -3.22 5.61 -0.25
CA THR A 310 -1.97 6.19 -0.78
C THR A 310 -1.93 7.70 -0.63
N GLU A 311 -3.07 8.36 -0.68
CA GLU A 311 -3.24 9.81 -0.55
C GLU A 311 -2.95 10.37 0.85
N CYS A 312 -2.95 9.54 1.89
CA CYS A 312 -2.66 9.95 3.28
C CYS A 312 -1.92 8.89 4.10
N LYS A 313 -1.46 7.81 3.45
CA LYS A 313 -0.78 6.68 4.09
C LYS A 313 -1.69 5.97 5.08
N ARG A 314 -1.27 5.83 6.34
CA ARG A 314 -2.13 5.35 7.43
C ARG A 314 -2.78 6.54 8.10
N CYS A 315 -4.07 6.48 8.29
CA CYS A 315 -4.83 7.55 8.94
C CYS A 315 -5.55 7.10 10.20
N THR A 316 -5.78 5.79 10.37
CA THR A 316 -6.30 5.25 11.63
C THR A 316 -5.57 3.99 12.07
N TRP A 317 -5.66 3.69 13.36
CA TRP A 317 -5.13 2.48 13.97
C TRP A 317 -6.02 2.04 15.13
N LEU A 318 -6.23 0.75 15.27
CA LEU A 318 -6.93 0.16 16.41
C LEU A 318 -5.91 -0.25 17.47
N PRO A 319 -5.97 0.30 18.68
CA PRO A 319 -5.14 -0.17 19.78
C PRO A 319 -5.33 -1.68 20.01
N PRO A 320 -4.26 -2.48 20.17
CA PRO A 320 -4.37 -3.93 20.32
C PRO A 320 -5.33 -4.40 21.43
N SER A 321 -5.45 -3.61 22.50
CA SER A 321 -6.40 -3.87 23.60
C SER A 321 -7.87 -3.70 23.21
N GLN A 322 -8.15 -3.12 22.06
CA GLN A 322 -9.52 -2.85 21.58
C GLN A 322 -10.00 -3.88 20.53
N LEU A 323 -9.14 -4.80 20.11
CA LEU A 323 -9.49 -5.78 19.06
C LEU A 323 -10.72 -6.61 19.43
N ASP A 324 -10.83 -7.06 20.70
CA ASP A 324 -11.97 -7.87 21.17
C ASP A 324 -13.18 -7.03 21.54
N VAL A 325 -12.92 -5.81 22.04
CA VAL A 325 -13.98 -4.88 22.47
C VAL A 325 -14.69 -4.26 21.28
N ARG A 326 -13.97 -4.07 20.16
CA ARG A 326 -14.45 -3.37 18.96
C ARG A 326 -14.13 -4.16 17.69
N PRO A 327 -14.68 -5.37 17.53
CA PRO A 327 -14.44 -6.18 16.34
C PRO A 327 -14.87 -5.41 15.08
N GLY A 328 -14.04 -5.48 14.04
CA GLY A 328 -14.28 -4.80 12.77
C GLY A 328 -14.00 -3.30 12.74
N SER A 329 -13.64 -2.68 13.87
CA SER A 329 -13.16 -1.30 13.87
C SER A 329 -11.78 -1.19 13.24
N VAL A 330 -11.54 -0.10 12.53
CA VAL A 330 -10.20 0.31 12.05
C VAL A 330 -9.55 1.32 13.01
N GLY A 331 -10.16 1.54 14.16
CA GLY A 331 -9.63 2.34 15.25
C GLY A 331 -9.93 3.83 15.19
N ILE A 332 -9.00 4.59 15.73
CA ILE A 332 -9.03 6.05 15.87
C ILE A 332 -7.95 6.69 15.00
N ALA A 333 -8.02 8.01 14.83
CA ALA A 333 -7.01 8.77 14.10
C ALA A 333 -5.59 8.54 14.67
N ILE A 334 -4.59 8.44 13.79
CA ILE A 334 -3.18 8.42 14.21
C ILE A 334 -2.78 9.76 14.85
N PRO A 335 -1.70 9.81 15.65
CA PRO A 335 -1.20 11.07 16.21
C PRO A 335 -1.08 12.18 15.16
N ASN A 336 -1.36 13.42 15.57
CA ASN A 336 -1.30 14.62 14.71
C ASN A 336 -2.26 14.57 13.50
N THR A 337 -3.40 13.87 13.63
CA THR A 337 -4.40 13.69 12.58
C THR A 337 -5.80 13.84 13.15
N GLN A 338 -6.70 14.38 12.35
CA GLN A 338 -8.14 14.32 12.59
C GLN A 338 -8.80 13.46 11.51
N ALA A 339 -9.60 12.49 11.96
CA ALA A 339 -10.46 11.67 11.12
C ALA A 339 -11.90 11.84 11.61
N TYR A 340 -12.80 12.23 10.72
CA TYR A 340 -14.21 12.47 11.06
C TYR A 340 -15.12 12.17 9.88
N VAL A 341 -16.37 11.84 10.19
CA VAL A 341 -17.38 11.44 9.21
C VAL A 341 -18.29 12.62 8.88
N VAL A 342 -18.59 12.83 7.58
CA VAL A 342 -19.42 13.95 7.11
C VAL A 342 -20.57 13.49 6.22
N ASP A 343 -21.64 14.29 6.18
CA ASP A 343 -22.74 14.14 5.23
C ASP A 343 -22.36 14.64 3.81
N ASN A 344 -23.30 14.57 2.88
CA ASN A 344 -23.09 15.05 1.51
C ASN A 344 -22.88 16.57 1.40
N GLN A 345 -23.22 17.35 2.44
CA GLN A 345 -22.98 18.77 2.54
C GLN A 345 -21.66 19.11 3.23
N GLY A 346 -20.89 18.10 3.65
CA GLY A 346 -19.62 18.26 4.34
C GLY A 346 -19.75 18.59 5.83
N ARG A 347 -20.93 18.45 6.43
CA ARG A 347 -21.17 18.67 7.86
C ARG A 347 -20.89 17.38 8.63
N LYS A 348 -20.25 17.48 9.78
CA LYS A 348 -20.00 16.33 10.65
C LYS A 348 -21.33 15.69 11.05
N VAL A 349 -21.39 14.37 10.97
CA VAL A 349 -22.56 13.58 11.36
C VAL A 349 -22.48 13.12 12.82
N ALA A 350 -23.62 12.76 13.41
CA ALA A 350 -23.67 12.18 14.74
C ALA A 350 -23.06 10.76 14.76
N HIS A 351 -22.73 10.27 15.96
CA HIS A 351 -22.29 8.91 16.16
C HIS A 351 -23.33 7.89 15.65
N GLY A 352 -22.84 6.81 15.03
CA GLY A 352 -23.67 5.77 14.41
C GLY A 352 -24.15 6.09 12.99
N VAL A 353 -24.16 7.36 12.59
CA VAL A 353 -24.60 7.78 11.24
C VAL A 353 -23.51 7.52 10.22
N VAL A 354 -23.88 6.93 9.08
CA VAL A 354 -22.97 6.66 7.97
C VAL A 354 -22.74 7.93 7.14
N GLY A 355 -21.48 8.21 6.82
CA GLY A 355 -21.09 9.32 5.97
C GLY A 355 -19.70 9.10 5.38
N GLU A 356 -19.19 10.07 4.63
CA GLU A 356 -17.88 10.02 4.02
C GLU A 356 -16.78 10.36 5.06
N LEU A 357 -15.72 9.53 5.12
CA LEU A 357 -14.58 9.81 5.98
C LEU A 357 -13.75 10.96 5.41
N VAL A 358 -13.42 11.92 6.26
CA VAL A 358 -12.54 13.06 5.94
C VAL A 358 -11.30 12.99 6.83
N ILE A 359 -10.13 13.15 6.20
CA ILE A 359 -8.84 13.15 6.88
C ILE A 359 -8.22 14.55 6.79
N ARG A 360 -7.80 15.04 7.95
CA ARG A 360 -7.09 16.30 8.12
C ARG A 360 -5.77 16.05 8.85
N GLY A 361 -4.66 16.38 8.21
CA GLY A 361 -3.33 16.17 8.82
C GLY A 361 -2.18 16.50 7.88
N PRO A 362 -0.98 16.70 8.40
CA PRO A 362 0.19 17.08 7.61
C PRO A 362 0.70 15.98 6.68
N HIS A 363 0.25 14.74 6.85
CA HIS A 363 0.59 13.58 6.04
C HIS A 363 -0.31 13.44 4.79
N VAL A 364 -1.34 14.27 4.63
CA VAL A 364 -2.20 14.30 3.44
C VAL A 364 -1.41 14.81 2.24
N MET A 365 -1.59 14.17 1.08
CA MET A 365 -0.92 14.50 -0.18
C MET A 365 -1.12 15.95 -0.61
N GLN A 366 -0.27 16.44 -1.53
CA GLN A 366 -0.46 17.75 -2.16
C GLN A 366 -1.49 17.72 -3.31
N GLY A 367 -1.81 16.54 -3.83
CA GLY A 367 -2.71 16.31 -4.93
C GLY A 367 -2.20 15.25 -5.88
N TYR A 368 -2.87 15.09 -7.01
CA TYR A 368 -2.42 14.23 -8.10
C TYR A 368 -1.60 15.04 -9.09
N TRP A 369 -0.46 14.49 -9.49
CA TRP A 369 0.47 15.14 -10.41
C TRP A 369 -0.24 15.52 -11.73
N GLU A 370 -0.19 16.82 -12.06
CA GLU A 370 -0.80 17.40 -13.27
C GLU A 370 -2.25 16.97 -13.53
N ASN A 371 -3.02 16.78 -12.45
CA ASN A 371 -4.43 16.40 -12.52
C ASN A 371 -5.25 17.18 -11.49
N GLU A 372 -5.48 18.46 -11.79
CA GLU A 372 -6.21 19.36 -10.91
C GLU A 372 -7.68 18.95 -10.73
N GLU A 373 -8.32 18.42 -11.79
CA GLU A 373 -9.70 17.95 -11.72
C GLU A 373 -9.84 16.81 -10.70
N ALA A 374 -9.00 15.78 -10.80
CA ALA A 374 -9.01 14.67 -9.84
C ALA A 374 -8.62 15.14 -8.43
N THR A 375 -7.69 16.09 -8.33
CA THR A 375 -7.29 16.68 -7.05
C THR A 375 -8.44 17.40 -6.38
N ALA A 376 -9.15 18.27 -7.09
CA ALA A 376 -10.28 19.04 -6.57
C ALA A 376 -11.46 18.16 -6.11
N LYS A 377 -11.62 16.96 -6.69
CA LYS A 377 -12.64 15.99 -6.25
C LYS A 377 -12.41 15.47 -4.85
N VAL A 378 -11.15 15.26 -4.47
CA VAL A 378 -10.77 14.62 -3.19
C VAL A 378 -10.17 15.58 -2.17
N LEU A 379 -9.44 16.61 -2.60
CA LEU A 379 -8.88 17.64 -1.72
C LEU A 379 -9.77 18.87 -1.75
N ARG A 380 -10.55 19.07 -0.67
CA ARG A 380 -11.45 20.19 -0.54
C ARG A 380 -10.97 21.17 0.52
N ARG A 381 -11.55 22.37 0.53
CA ARG A 381 -11.23 23.41 1.53
C ARG A 381 -11.48 22.88 2.94
N GLY A 382 -10.47 23.04 3.80
CA GLY A 382 -10.56 22.73 5.22
C GLY A 382 -11.17 23.87 6.04
N PRO A 383 -11.19 23.72 7.36
CA PRO A 383 -11.72 24.73 8.27
C PRO A 383 -10.95 26.06 8.19
N ASN A 384 -9.67 26.02 7.83
CA ASN A 384 -8.85 27.22 7.64
C ASN A 384 -8.73 27.58 6.15
N PRO A 385 -8.67 28.89 5.77
CA PRO A 385 -8.62 29.31 4.36
C PRO A 385 -7.47 28.73 3.54
N TRP A 386 -6.35 28.49 4.17
CA TRP A 386 -5.11 27.95 3.55
C TRP A 386 -5.03 26.42 3.57
N GLU A 387 -6.02 25.74 4.13
CA GLU A 387 -5.98 24.30 4.40
C GLU A 387 -6.84 23.52 3.43
N ARG A 388 -6.35 22.33 3.04
CA ARG A 388 -7.13 21.34 2.33
C ARG A 388 -7.25 20.08 3.18
N VAL A 389 -8.38 19.40 3.09
CA VAL A 389 -8.68 18.13 3.75
C VAL A 389 -9.02 17.08 2.71
N LEU A 390 -8.68 15.84 2.99
CA LEU A 390 -8.91 14.72 2.09
C LEU A 390 -10.29 14.10 2.34
N TYR A 391 -11.14 14.12 1.33
CA TYR A 391 -12.35 13.32 1.24
C TYR A 391 -11.97 11.97 0.64
N THR A 392 -12.10 10.90 1.42
CA THR A 392 -11.51 9.60 1.07
C THR A 392 -12.28 8.83 0.01
N GLY A 393 -13.55 9.18 -0.23
CA GLY A 393 -14.48 8.39 -1.03
C GLY A 393 -14.93 7.10 -0.34
N ASP A 394 -14.55 6.90 0.91
CA ASP A 394 -14.92 5.75 1.72
C ASP A 394 -15.98 6.14 2.76
N LEU A 395 -17.00 5.30 2.91
CA LEU A 395 -18.08 5.49 3.86
C LEU A 395 -17.73 4.81 5.18
N PHE A 396 -17.97 5.55 6.26
CA PHE A 396 -17.69 5.16 7.62
C PHE A 396 -18.84 5.52 8.56
N ARG A 397 -18.88 4.86 9.70
CA ARG A 397 -19.59 5.32 10.90
C ARG A 397 -18.62 5.37 12.08
N ALA A 398 -18.86 6.27 13.02
CA ALA A 398 -18.12 6.32 14.27
C ALA A 398 -19.02 5.87 15.42
N ASP A 399 -18.48 5.13 16.41
CA ASP A 399 -19.20 4.86 17.64
C ASP A 399 -19.14 6.06 18.62
N ALA A 400 -19.77 5.92 19.79
CA ALA A 400 -19.84 7.00 20.79
C ALA A 400 -18.46 7.42 21.34
N ASP A 401 -17.47 6.52 21.29
CA ASP A 401 -16.09 6.78 21.72
C ASP A 401 -15.19 7.25 20.56
N GLY A 402 -15.74 7.41 19.35
CA GLY A 402 -15.04 7.91 18.17
C GLY A 402 -14.26 6.86 17.37
N PHE A 403 -14.43 5.56 17.69
CA PHE A 403 -13.85 4.50 16.87
C PHE A 403 -14.58 4.35 15.54
N LEU A 404 -13.80 4.18 14.48
CA LEU A 404 -14.26 4.20 13.09
C LEU A 404 -14.48 2.78 12.56
N TYR A 405 -15.57 2.60 11.83
CA TYR A 405 -15.95 1.36 11.17
C TYR A 405 -16.16 1.61 9.69
N PHE A 406 -15.43 0.88 8.86
CA PHE A 406 -15.57 0.95 7.40
C PHE A 406 -16.88 0.30 6.95
N VAL A 407 -17.66 1.01 6.14
CA VAL A 407 -18.95 0.53 5.59
C VAL A 407 -18.79 0.10 4.14
N GLY A 408 -18.11 0.90 3.31
CA GLY A 408 -17.89 0.61 1.90
C GLY A 408 -17.29 1.78 1.14
N ARG A 409 -17.05 1.58 -0.17
CA ARG A 409 -16.68 2.68 -1.06
C ARG A 409 -17.94 3.44 -1.48
N LYS A 410 -17.85 4.76 -1.56
CA LYS A 410 -18.95 5.61 -2.00
C LYS A 410 -19.39 5.28 -3.42
N ASP A 411 -18.43 4.95 -4.28
CA ASP A 411 -18.66 4.59 -5.68
C ASP A 411 -19.13 3.15 -5.87
N ASP A 412 -18.93 2.28 -4.87
CA ASP A 412 -19.31 0.87 -4.89
C ASP A 412 -20.73 0.64 -4.34
N ILE A 413 -21.36 1.64 -3.73
CA ILE A 413 -22.69 1.50 -3.13
C ILE A 413 -23.72 1.13 -4.22
N ILE A 414 -24.37 -0.01 -4.03
CA ILE A 414 -25.40 -0.51 -4.92
C ILE A 414 -26.71 0.21 -4.60
N LYS A 415 -27.33 0.79 -5.63
CA LYS A 415 -28.64 1.45 -5.50
C LYS A 415 -29.72 0.53 -6.03
N THR A 416 -30.35 -0.23 -5.14
CA THR A 416 -31.39 -1.20 -5.48
C THR A 416 -32.71 -0.88 -4.81
N ARG A 417 -33.84 -0.91 -5.54
CA ARG A 417 -35.20 -0.64 -5.02
C ARG A 417 -35.31 0.70 -4.27
N GLY A 418 -34.51 1.69 -4.64
CA GLY A 418 -34.45 2.98 -3.94
C GLY A 418 -33.57 3.01 -2.69
N GLU A 419 -33.09 1.86 -2.24
CA GLU A 419 -32.23 1.70 -1.08
C GLU A 419 -30.75 1.69 -1.46
N LYS A 420 -29.88 1.98 -0.50
CA LYS A 420 -28.42 1.96 -0.64
C LYS A 420 -27.84 0.75 0.08
N VAL A 421 -27.25 -0.16 -0.66
CA VAL A 421 -26.63 -1.39 -0.13
C VAL A 421 -25.12 -1.29 -0.22
N ALA A 422 -24.45 -1.49 0.91
CA ALA A 422 -23.01 -1.62 0.95
C ALA A 422 -22.62 -3.05 0.54
N PRO A 423 -21.85 -3.26 -0.55
CA PRO A 423 -21.45 -4.61 -0.96
C PRO A 423 -20.77 -5.41 0.15
N LYS A 424 -20.01 -4.73 1.01
CA LYS A 424 -19.31 -5.36 2.14
C LYS A 424 -20.23 -6.03 3.15
N GLU A 425 -21.41 -5.50 3.35
CA GLU A 425 -22.42 -6.08 4.25
C GLU A 425 -22.96 -7.39 3.69
N VAL A 426 -23.25 -7.40 2.39
CA VAL A 426 -23.68 -8.61 1.68
C VAL A 426 -22.54 -9.63 1.61
N GLU A 427 -21.30 -9.18 1.33
CA GLU A 427 -20.12 -10.03 1.33
C GLU A 427 -19.89 -10.69 2.71
N ALA A 428 -20.05 -9.95 3.81
CA ALA A 428 -19.90 -10.48 5.16
C ALA A 428 -20.93 -11.59 5.46
N ALA A 429 -22.19 -11.37 5.06
CA ALA A 429 -23.24 -12.38 5.23
C ALA A 429 -22.98 -13.63 4.38
N ILE A 430 -22.54 -13.47 3.14
CA ILE A 430 -22.20 -14.61 2.27
C ILE A 430 -20.97 -15.36 2.79
N HIS A 431 -19.96 -14.65 3.27
CA HIS A 431 -18.75 -15.27 3.82
C HIS A 431 -19.04 -16.12 5.06
N ALA A 432 -20.07 -15.78 5.85
CA ALA A 432 -20.53 -16.57 6.98
C ALA A 432 -21.31 -17.85 6.55
N CYS A 433 -21.63 -18.01 5.27
CA CYS A 433 -22.26 -19.23 4.75
C CYS A 433 -21.23 -20.37 4.70
N PRO A 434 -21.51 -21.53 5.34
CA PRO A 434 -20.60 -22.67 5.29
C PRO A 434 -20.29 -23.08 3.84
N GLY A 435 -19.00 -23.31 3.55
CA GLY A 435 -18.54 -23.71 2.23
C GLY A 435 -18.00 -22.55 1.37
N VAL A 436 -18.13 -21.30 1.79
CA VAL A 436 -17.61 -20.12 1.07
C VAL A 436 -16.16 -19.83 1.48
N ALA A 437 -15.26 -19.74 0.49
CA ALA A 437 -13.86 -19.36 0.69
C ALA A 437 -13.63 -17.86 0.45
N GLU A 438 -14.08 -17.34 -0.71
CA GLU A 438 -13.97 -15.93 -1.08
C GLU A 438 -15.30 -15.46 -1.72
N VAL A 439 -15.59 -14.17 -1.59
CA VAL A 439 -16.77 -13.57 -2.23
C VAL A 439 -16.51 -12.13 -2.64
N VAL A 440 -17.08 -11.72 -3.76
CA VAL A 440 -17.18 -10.33 -4.19
C VAL A 440 -18.60 -10.03 -4.65
N VAL A 441 -19.13 -8.88 -4.22
CA VAL A 441 -20.50 -8.43 -4.51
C VAL A 441 -20.46 -7.11 -5.27
N PHE A 442 -21.30 -6.98 -6.31
CA PHE A 442 -21.46 -5.75 -7.10
C PHE A 442 -22.90 -5.57 -7.58
N GLY A 443 -23.21 -4.34 -7.96
CA GLY A 443 -24.48 -3.99 -8.56
C GLY A 443 -24.40 -4.08 -10.08
N ARG A 444 -25.40 -4.71 -10.71
CA ARG A 444 -25.61 -4.72 -12.15
C ARG A 444 -26.86 -3.90 -12.50
N GLN A 445 -26.83 -3.17 -13.62
CA GLN A 445 -27.99 -2.40 -14.06
C GLN A 445 -29.20 -3.32 -14.27
N ASP A 446 -30.33 -2.93 -13.69
CA ASP A 446 -31.60 -3.64 -13.77
C ASP A 446 -32.70 -2.63 -14.07
N PRO A 447 -33.54 -2.88 -15.12
CA PRO A 447 -34.57 -1.93 -15.54
C PRO A 447 -35.63 -1.64 -14.48
N ILE A 448 -35.85 -2.55 -13.54
CA ILE A 448 -36.92 -2.45 -12.52
C ILE A 448 -36.34 -2.02 -11.18
N LEU A 449 -35.18 -2.58 -10.81
CA LEU A 449 -34.58 -2.39 -9.48
C LEU A 449 -33.62 -1.19 -9.42
N GLY A 450 -33.26 -0.61 -10.58
CA GLY A 450 -32.12 0.30 -10.72
C GLY A 450 -30.81 -0.48 -10.82
N GLN A 451 -30.43 -1.17 -9.74
CA GLN A 451 -29.36 -2.15 -9.76
C GLN A 451 -29.81 -3.44 -9.08
N ALA A 452 -29.48 -4.60 -9.65
CA ALA A 452 -29.60 -5.90 -9.03
C ALA A 452 -28.27 -6.29 -8.36
N ILE A 453 -28.33 -6.85 -7.18
CA ILE A 453 -27.15 -7.34 -6.46
C ILE A 453 -26.75 -8.67 -7.06
N HIS A 454 -25.48 -8.79 -7.43
CA HIS A 454 -24.85 -10.01 -7.90
C HIS A 454 -23.64 -10.38 -7.02
N ALA A 455 -23.46 -11.67 -6.74
CA ALA A 455 -22.31 -12.19 -6.00
C ALA A 455 -21.50 -13.18 -6.86
N VAL A 456 -20.18 -13.10 -6.80
CA VAL A 456 -19.27 -14.11 -7.31
C VAL A 456 -18.59 -14.76 -6.12
N VAL A 457 -18.70 -16.08 -6.03
CA VAL A 457 -18.27 -16.88 -4.88
C VAL A 457 -17.19 -17.88 -5.32
N VAL A 458 -16.14 -18.01 -4.52
CA VAL A 458 -15.21 -19.14 -4.54
C VAL A 458 -15.60 -20.06 -3.39
N ALA A 459 -15.92 -21.30 -3.69
CA ALA A 459 -16.32 -22.29 -2.70
C ALA A 459 -15.19 -23.29 -2.44
N TYR A 460 -14.99 -23.66 -1.18
CA TYR A 460 -14.16 -24.81 -0.81
C TYR A 460 -14.99 -26.11 -0.68
N ASP A 461 -16.32 -25.99 -0.55
CA ASP A 461 -17.27 -27.11 -0.57
C ASP A 461 -17.91 -27.22 -1.96
N PRO A 462 -17.64 -28.29 -2.72
CA PRO A 462 -18.22 -28.49 -4.05
C PRO A 462 -19.74 -28.67 -4.07
N SER A 463 -20.36 -28.96 -2.93
CA SER A 463 -21.82 -29.11 -2.81
C SER A 463 -22.56 -27.78 -2.68
N LEU A 464 -21.84 -26.69 -2.39
CA LEU A 464 -22.43 -25.36 -2.25
C LEU A 464 -23.00 -24.88 -3.60
N ASN A 465 -24.22 -24.40 -3.59
CA ASN A 465 -24.89 -23.88 -4.78
C ASN A 465 -25.57 -22.53 -4.54
N GLU A 466 -25.99 -21.89 -5.63
CA GLU A 466 -26.64 -20.57 -5.61
C GLU A 466 -27.81 -20.50 -4.63
N GLN A 467 -28.70 -21.50 -4.65
CA GLN A 467 -29.90 -21.49 -3.79
C GLN A 467 -29.54 -21.55 -2.30
N MET A 468 -28.50 -22.27 -1.95
CA MET A 468 -28.03 -22.34 -0.55
C MET A 468 -27.51 -20.99 -0.08
N VAL A 469 -26.69 -20.31 -0.88
CA VAL A 469 -26.18 -18.96 -0.58
C VAL A 469 -27.33 -17.95 -0.49
N ILE A 470 -28.25 -17.94 -1.44
CA ILE A 470 -29.41 -17.03 -1.42
C ILE A 470 -30.27 -17.27 -0.18
N ARG A 471 -30.57 -18.53 0.18
CA ARG A 471 -31.34 -18.84 1.39
C ARG A 471 -30.61 -18.40 2.67
N HIS A 472 -29.29 -18.52 2.68
CA HIS A 472 -28.48 -18.02 3.80
C HIS A 472 -28.60 -16.50 3.92
N CYS A 473 -28.50 -15.77 2.80
CA CYS A 473 -28.68 -14.32 2.79
C CYS A 473 -30.11 -13.91 3.23
N GLN A 474 -31.14 -14.59 2.78
CA GLN A 474 -32.54 -14.32 3.17
C GLN A 474 -32.80 -14.45 4.68
N ARG A 475 -32.00 -15.24 5.39
CA ARG A 475 -32.10 -15.40 6.85
C ARG A 475 -31.34 -14.35 7.63
N ASN A 476 -30.36 -13.69 7.00
CA ASN A 476 -29.38 -12.86 7.69
C ASN A 476 -29.34 -11.40 7.19
N LEU A 477 -30.07 -11.08 6.11
CA LEU A 477 -30.10 -9.75 5.49
C LEU A 477 -31.55 -9.33 5.23
N GLU A 478 -31.75 -8.02 5.10
CA GLU A 478 -33.01 -7.45 4.63
C GLU A 478 -33.27 -7.87 3.18
N ASP A 479 -34.51 -8.01 2.81
CA ASP A 479 -34.98 -8.53 1.49
C ASP A 479 -34.35 -7.79 0.29
N PHE A 480 -34.12 -6.47 0.43
CA PHE A 480 -33.54 -5.68 -0.64
C PHE A 480 -32.01 -5.88 -0.78
N MET A 481 -31.34 -6.45 0.24
CA MET A 481 -29.92 -6.77 0.23
C MET A 481 -29.61 -8.17 -0.31
N VAL A 482 -30.61 -9.02 -0.45
CA VAL A 482 -30.43 -10.40 -0.91
C VAL A 482 -29.97 -10.39 -2.37
N PRO A 483 -28.86 -11.10 -2.71
CA PRO A 483 -28.40 -11.21 -4.09
C PRO A 483 -29.47 -11.84 -4.99
N ARG A 484 -29.66 -11.25 -6.16
CA ARG A 484 -30.57 -11.80 -7.19
C ARG A 484 -29.97 -13.03 -7.87
N SER A 485 -28.64 -13.07 -7.96
CA SER A 485 -27.91 -14.20 -8.54
C SER A 485 -26.55 -14.36 -7.90
N VAL A 486 -26.07 -15.62 -7.90
CA VAL A 486 -24.76 -16.01 -7.38
C VAL A 486 -24.08 -16.88 -8.42
N SER A 487 -22.89 -16.48 -8.85
CA SER A 487 -22.04 -17.30 -9.72
C SER A 487 -20.84 -17.85 -8.96
N PHE A 488 -20.33 -18.99 -9.41
CA PHE A 488 -19.17 -19.66 -8.79
C PHE A 488 -17.98 -19.61 -9.73
N ARG A 489 -16.80 -19.36 -9.16
CA ARG A 489 -15.51 -19.32 -9.84
C ARG A 489 -14.46 -20.07 -9.04
N THR A 490 -13.37 -20.46 -9.69
CA THR A 490 -12.20 -21.07 -9.03
C THR A 490 -11.35 -20.04 -8.30
N GLU A 491 -11.36 -18.79 -8.77
CA GLU A 491 -10.67 -17.65 -8.16
C GLU A 491 -11.40 -16.35 -8.46
N LEU A 492 -11.22 -15.33 -7.61
CA LEU A 492 -11.74 -13.99 -7.85
C LEU A 492 -10.74 -13.15 -8.65
N PRO A 493 -11.20 -12.26 -9.55
CA PRO A 493 -10.31 -11.36 -10.27
C PRO A 493 -9.64 -10.37 -9.32
N LYS A 494 -8.32 -10.24 -9.48
CA LYS A 494 -7.46 -9.41 -8.63
C LYS A 494 -6.77 -8.32 -9.46
N THR A 495 -6.52 -7.19 -8.84
CA THR A 495 -5.69 -6.12 -9.40
C THR A 495 -4.23 -6.56 -9.45
N ASP A 496 -3.37 -5.81 -10.16
CA ASP A 496 -1.91 -5.98 -10.17
C ASP A 496 -1.29 -5.98 -8.75
N THR A 497 -2.04 -5.49 -7.77
CA THR A 497 -1.65 -5.43 -6.36
C THR A 497 -2.14 -6.60 -5.53
N GLY A 498 -2.79 -7.60 -6.16
CA GLY A 498 -3.35 -8.79 -5.50
C GLY A 498 -4.65 -8.54 -4.73
N LYS A 499 -5.27 -7.36 -4.86
CA LYS A 499 -6.57 -7.07 -4.24
C LYS A 499 -7.72 -7.53 -5.14
N VAL A 500 -8.74 -8.15 -4.54
CA VAL A 500 -9.98 -8.48 -5.26
C VAL A 500 -10.59 -7.21 -5.85
N SER A 501 -10.92 -7.25 -7.13
CA SER A 501 -11.45 -6.09 -7.87
C SER A 501 -12.92 -6.32 -8.25
N ARG A 502 -13.82 -5.53 -7.62
CA ARG A 502 -15.24 -5.52 -7.97
C ARG A 502 -15.48 -5.14 -9.42
N ARG A 503 -14.73 -4.15 -9.90
CA ARG A 503 -14.84 -3.69 -11.29
C ARG A 503 -14.51 -4.82 -12.28
N LEU A 504 -13.39 -5.50 -12.09
CA LEU A 504 -13.02 -6.63 -12.96
C LEU A 504 -14.03 -7.77 -12.86
N ALA A 505 -14.53 -8.06 -11.66
CA ALA A 505 -15.57 -9.08 -11.47
C ALA A 505 -16.87 -8.73 -12.22
N ALA A 506 -17.28 -7.47 -12.20
CA ALA A 506 -18.44 -6.99 -12.93
C ALA A 506 -18.21 -7.05 -14.45
N GLU A 507 -17.07 -6.58 -14.94
CA GLU A 507 -16.71 -6.60 -16.37
C GLU A 507 -16.64 -8.03 -16.93
N GLU A 508 -15.98 -8.95 -16.21
CA GLU A 508 -15.91 -10.37 -16.61
C GLU A 508 -17.27 -11.04 -16.60
N PHE A 509 -18.12 -10.69 -15.64
CA PHE A 509 -19.48 -11.21 -15.59
C PHE A 509 -20.33 -10.72 -16.77
N GLU A 510 -20.28 -9.42 -17.11
CA GLU A 510 -20.98 -8.86 -18.26
C GLU A 510 -20.54 -9.51 -19.56
N HIS A 511 -19.23 -9.65 -19.76
CA HIS A 511 -18.68 -10.32 -20.94
C HIS A 511 -19.11 -11.80 -21.05
N SER A 512 -19.20 -12.50 -19.92
CA SER A 512 -19.67 -13.90 -19.90
C SER A 512 -21.16 -14.04 -20.25
N MET A 513 -21.95 -13.03 -19.99
CA MET A 513 -23.37 -13.00 -20.33
C MET A 513 -23.59 -12.67 -21.82
N GLU A 514 -22.81 -11.73 -22.39
CA GLU A 514 -22.84 -11.39 -23.81
C GLU A 514 -22.45 -12.60 -24.70
N LEU A 515 -21.56 -13.47 -24.21
CA LEU A 515 -21.18 -14.70 -24.93
C LEU A 515 -22.22 -15.82 -24.82
N ALA A 516 -23.18 -15.71 -23.89
CA ALA A 516 -24.22 -16.69 -23.63
C ALA A 516 -25.56 -16.35 -24.32
N GLU A 517 -25.71 -15.11 -24.82
CA GLU A 517 -26.80 -14.65 -25.68
C GLU A 517 -26.44 -14.84 -27.17
#